data_d09d48d68f7d651d0bc14994e43563f1
#
_entry.id   d09d48d68f7d651d0bc14994e43563f1
#
_cell.length_a   1.000
_cell.length_b   1.000
_cell.length_c   1.000
_cell.angle_alpha   90.00
_cell.angle_beta   90.00
_cell.angle_gamma   90.00
#
_symmetry.space_group_name_H-M   'P 1'
#
loop_
_entity.id
_entity.type
_entity.pdbx_description
1 polymer ?
#
loop_
_entity_poly.entity_id
_entity_poly.type
_entity_poly.pdbx_seq_one_letter_code
_entity_poly.pdbx_strand_id
1 'polypeptide(L)'
;MNRFSTKTQVVDVMDVEFSVLPFHLPDANSAAEDALAKALEFAAVQTAAPSTAAVLEAVRRGDTTAYQYTTYGLARQLAETLGTMDQNVTAVYLFDPDATIEDEMFGEQPRNLSVHLIVQVERKTKALASLVSGLDRALAQTLAPLMSAPRLMHVLDAQIVDTTEVRQRIGYGALLSSLHHQALLVWQR
;
A
#
# COMPACT_ATOMS: atom_id res chain seq x y z
N MET A 1 31.81 -48.31 -43.89
CA MET A 1 30.63 -47.46 -44.05
C MET A 1 29.75 -47.62 -42.82
N ASN A 2 29.99 -46.81 -41.79
CA ASN A 2 29.21 -46.83 -40.55
C ASN A 2 28.43 -45.52 -40.45
N ARG A 3 27.10 -45.64 -40.52
CA ARG A 3 26.17 -44.52 -40.28
C ARG A 3 25.87 -44.45 -38.80
N PHE A 4 26.34 -43.38 -38.14
CA PHE A 4 25.88 -43.03 -36.82
C PHE A 4 24.57 -42.26 -36.95
N SER A 5 23.50 -42.86 -36.45
CA SER A 5 22.18 -42.20 -36.30
C SER A 5 22.10 -41.53 -34.94
N THR A 6 22.18 -40.22 -34.91
CA THR A 6 22.02 -39.45 -33.71
C THR A 6 20.52 -39.24 -33.47
N LYS A 7 19.95 -39.95 -32.51
CA LYS A 7 18.59 -39.69 -32.00
C LYS A 7 18.63 -38.45 -31.13
N THR A 8 18.08 -37.34 -31.61
CA THR A 8 17.78 -36.14 -30.80
C THR A 8 16.60 -36.48 -29.92
N GLN A 9 16.87 -36.57 -28.62
CA GLN A 9 15.84 -36.73 -27.59
C GLN A 9 15.24 -35.35 -27.35
N VAL A 10 14.01 -35.15 -27.81
CA VAL A 10 13.20 -33.96 -27.46
C VAL A 10 12.83 -34.10 -25.99
N VAL A 11 13.40 -33.25 -25.17
CA VAL A 11 12.98 -33.10 -23.78
C VAL A 11 11.66 -32.35 -23.79
N ASP A 12 10.60 -33.08 -23.46
CA ASP A 12 9.27 -32.55 -23.22
C ASP A 12 9.36 -31.56 -22.05
N VAL A 13 9.29 -30.26 -22.32
CA VAL A 13 9.19 -29.22 -21.30
C VAL A 13 7.80 -29.37 -20.74
N MET A 14 7.71 -29.99 -19.56
CA MET A 14 6.50 -30.02 -18.76
C MET A 14 5.99 -28.60 -18.63
N ASP A 15 4.83 -28.32 -19.21
CA ASP A 15 3.99 -27.16 -18.92
C ASP A 15 3.68 -27.16 -17.43
N VAL A 16 4.46 -26.39 -16.67
CA VAL A 16 4.10 -26.05 -15.31
C VAL A 16 2.95 -25.06 -15.44
N GLU A 17 1.72 -25.56 -15.41
CA GLU A 17 0.55 -24.74 -15.19
C GLU A 17 0.74 -24.01 -13.87
N PHE A 18 1.22 -22.76 -13.97
CA PHE A 18 1.12 -21.82 -12.85
C PHE A 18 -0.37 -21.60 -12.62
N SER A 19 -0.94 -22.37 -11.71
CA SER A 19 -2.23 -22.07 -11.11
C SER A 19 -2.09 -20.72 -10.39
N VAL A 20 -2.31 -19.66 -11.14
CA VAL A 20 -2.53 -18.32 -10.57
C VAL A 20 -3.86 -18.45 -9.86
N LEU A 21 -3.80 -18.68 -8.54
CA LEU A 21 -4.99 -18.60 -7.71
C LEU A 21 -5.60 -17.21 -7.98
N PRO A 22 -6.84 -17.15 -8.51
CA PRO A 22 -7.45 -15.87 -8.78
C PRO A 22 -7.62 -15.16 -7.43
N PHE A 23 -6.89 -14.08 -7.24
CA PHE A 23 -7.13 -13.19 -6.12
C PHE A 23 -8.56 -12.70 -6.29
N HIS A 24 -9.46 -13.13 -5.41
CA HIS A 24 -10.85 -12.74 -5.50
C HIS A 24 -10.96 -11.24 -5.23
N LEU A 25 -11.25 -10.46 -6.27
CA LEU A 25 -11.56 -9.02 -6.19
C LEU A 25 -12.55 -8.67 -5.03
N PRO A 26 -13.55 -9.52 -4.69
CA PRO A 26 -14.41 -9.27 -3.54
C PRO A 26 -13.66 -9.07 -2.22
N ASP A 27 -12.60 -9.82 -2.01
CA ASP A 27 -11.82 -9.74 -0.76
C ASP A 27 -11.07 -8.42 -0.65
N ALA A 28 -10.53 -7.90 -1.76
CA ALA A 28 -9.86 -6.61 -1.79
C ALA A 28 -10.83 -5.45 -1.55
N ASN A 29 -12.04 -5.50 -2.09
CA ASN A 29 -13.06 -4.47 -1.88
C ASN A 29 -13.51 -4.44 -0.42
N SER A 30 -13.88 -5.61 0.14
CA SER A 30 -14.28 -5.71 1.54
C SER A 30 -13.17 -5.28 2.49
N ALA A 31 -11.92 -5.67 2.20
CA ALA A 31 -10.76 -5.27 3.00
C ALA A 31 -10.49 -3.76 2.94
N ALA A 32 -10.64 -3.15 1.76
CA ALA A 32 -10.47 -1.72 1.58
C ALA A 32 -11.57 -0.91 2.30
N GLU A 33 -12.83 -1.35 2.21
CA GLU A 33 -13.96 -0.73 2.91
C GLU A 33 -13.79 -0.80 4.43
N ASP A 34 -13.42 -1.98 4.96
CA ASP A 34 -13.19 -2.18 6.39
C ASP A 34 -11.99 -1.34 6.89
N ALA A 35 -10.90 -1.31 6.13
CA ALA A 35 -9.73 -0.50 6.46
C ALA A 35 -10.07 1.01 6.49
N LEU A 36 -10.84 1.48 5.52
CA LEU A 36 -11.26 2.88 5.47
C LEU A 36 -12.22 3.22 6.61
N ALA A 37 -13.20 2.38 6.89
CA ALA A 37 -14.15 2.60 7.99
C ALA A 37 -13.43 2.73 9.33
N LYS A 38 -12.54 1.78 9.65
CA LYS A 38 -11.73 1.80 10.89
C LYS A 38 -10.78 3.00 10.96
N ALA A 39 -10.19 3.40 9.83
CA ALA A 39 -9.33 4.57 9.76
C ALA A 39 -10.11 5.87 10.07
N LEU A 40 -11.30 6.01 9.52
CA LEU A 40 -12.17 7.17 9.77
C LEU A 40 -12.70 7.21 11.21
N GLU A 41 -13.05 6.05 11.78
CA GLU A 41 -13.42 5.95 13.20
C GLU A 41 -12.26 6.36 14.10
N PHE A 42 -11.05 5.86 13.82
CA PHE A 42 -9.84 6.25 14.53
C PHE A 42 -9.63 7.78 14.45
N ALA A 43 -9.68 8.34 13.24
CA ALA A 43 -9.50 9.77 13.05
C ALA A 43 -10.59 10.60 13.75
N ALA A 44 -11.84 10.14 13.77
CA ALA A 44 -12.92 10.81 14.49
C ALA A 44 -12.65 10.88 15.99
N VAL A 45 -12.14 9.82 16.59
CA VAL A 45 -11.75 9.80 18.02
C VAL A 45 -10.59 10.76 18.27
N GLN A 46 -9.56 10.74 17.43
CA GLN A 46 -8.36 11.57 17.63
C GLN A 46 -8.62 13.08 17.44
N THR A 47 -9.54 13.42 16.54
CA THR A 47 -9.91 14.82 16.25
C THR A 47 -11.11 15.32 17.07
N ALA A 48 -11.67 14.46 17.94
CA ALA A 48 -12.94 14.71 18.63
C ALA A 48 -14.08 15.12 17.68
N ALA A 49 -14.05 14.60 16.44
CA ALA A 49 -15.10 14.87 15.45
C ALA A 49 -16.40 14.11 15.81
N PRO A 50 -17.58 14.70 15.55
CA PRO A 50 -18.85 14.09 15.94
C PRO A 50 -19.21 12.84 15.10
N SER A 51 -18.56 12.66 13.94
CA SER A 51 -18.79 11.52 13.04
C SER A 51 -17.64 11.35 12.04
N THR A 52 -17.60 10.19 11.39
CA THR A 52 -16.67 9.91 10.27
C THR A 52 -16.94 10.82 9.07
N ALA A 53 -18.19 11.22 8.84
CA ALA A 53 -18.55 12.19 7.80
C ALA A 53 -17.96 13.58 8.08
N ALA A 54 -17.90 13.99 9.34
CA ALA A 54 -17.26 15.25 9.74
C ALA A 54 -15.73 15.20 9.52
N VAL A 55 -15.10 14.04 9.73
CA VAL A 55 -13.66 13.83 9.41
C VAL A 55 -13.42 14.00 7.92
N LEU A 56 -14.22 13.32 7.07
CA LEU A 56 -14.08 13.42 5.62
C LEU A 56 -14.26 14.85 5.13
N GLU A 57 -15.22 15.58 5.71
CA GLU A 57 -15.43 16.99 5.37
C GLU A 57 -14.27 17.88 5.81
N ALA A 58 -13.64 17.60 6.97
CA ALA A 58 -12.44 18.29 7.42
C ALA A 58 -11.25 18.02 6.47
N VAL A 59 -11.04 16.74 6.08
CA VAL A 59 -10.01 16.37 5.09
C VAL A 59 -10.24 17.09 3.76
N ARG A 60 -11.48 17.13 3.27
CA ARG A 60 -11.82 17.83 2.01
C ARG A 60 -11.55 19.34 2.08
N ARG A 61 -11.66 19.95 3.24
CA ARG A 61 -11.35 21.37 3.48
C ARG A 61 -9.87 21.65 3.70
N GLY A 62 -9.03 20.62 3.70
CA GLY A 62 -7.58 20.75 3.89
C GLY A 62 -7.14 20.79 5.36
N ASP A 63 -7.98 20.31 6.31
CA ASP A 63 -7.57 20.20 7.70
C ASP A 63 -6.42 19.18 7.84
N THR A 64 -5.25 19.70 8.19
CA THR A 64 -4.02 18.91 8.28
C THR A 64 -4.10 17.84 9.37
N THR A 65 -4.75 18.14 10.50
CA THR A 65 -4.89 17.19 11.61
C THR A 65 -5.80 16.02 11.24
N ALA A 66 -6.96 16.30 10.63
CA ALA A 66 -7.87 15.28 10.14
C ALA A 66 -7.20 14.44 9.03
N TYR A 67 -6.47 15.06 8.12
CA TYR A 67 -5.69 14.39 7.09
C TYR A 67 -4.66 13.43 7.70
N GLN A 68 -3.82 13.91 8.62
CA GLN A 68 -2.76 13.10 9.24
C GLN A 68 -3.32 11.89 9.98
N TYR A 69 -4.36 12.05 10.79
CA TYR A 69 -4.96 10.93 11.52
C TYR A 69 -5.66 9.94 10.58
N THR A 70 -6.31 10.43 9.51
CA THR A 70 -6.94 9.56 8.53
C THR A 70 -5.88 8.76 7.76
N THR A 71 -4.80 9.42 7.31
CA THR A 71 -3.69 8.77 6.59
C THR A 71 -2.99 7.75 7.49
N TYR A 72 -2.68 8.09 8.74
CA TYR A 72 -2.07 7.17 9.68
C TYR A 72 -2.97 5.98 10.00
N GLY A 73 -4.26 6.23 10.27
CA GLY A 73 -5.24 5.18 10.53
C GLY A 73 -5.36 4.22 9.35
N LEU A 74 -5.44 4.76 8.13
CA LEU A 74 -5.54 3.96 6.91
C LEU A 74 -4.25 3.16 6.65
N ALA A 75 -3.09 3.78 6.82
CA ALA A 75 -1.80 3.10 6.72
C ALA A 75 -1.71 1.90 7.66
N ARG A 76 -2.13 2.06 8.91
CA ARG A 76 -2.13 0.99 9.91
C ARG A 76 -3.07 -0.16 9.54
N GLN A 77 -4.29 0.14 9.09
CA GLN A 77 -5.27 -0.89 8.71
C GLN A 77 -4.83 -1.64 7.44
N LEU A 78 -4.29 -0.92 6.46
CA LEU A 78 -3.75 -1.55 5.25
C LEU A 78 -2.51 -2.42 5.56
N ALA A 79 -1.66 -1.98 6.46
CA ALA A 79 -0.50 -2.73 6.91
C ALA A 79 -0.89 -4.05 7.59
N GLU A 80 -1.90 -4.03 8.47
CA GLU A 80 -2.47 -5.21 9.10
C GLU A 80 -3.08 -6.16 8.06
N THR A 81 -3.82 -5.62 7.09
CA THR A 81 -4.39 -6.37 5.97
C THR A 81 -3.30 -7.07 5.16
N LEU A 82 -2.28 -6.34 4.71
CA LEU A 82 -1.17 -6.88 3.95
C LEU A 82 -0.41 -7.97 4.71
N GLY A 83 -0.11 -7.72 6.00
CA GLY A 83 0.59 -8.69 6.85
C GLY A 83 -0.22 -9.94 7.17
N THR A 84 -1.55 -9.85 7.17
CA THR A 84 -2.44 -11.00 7.36
C THR A 84 -2.60 -11.82 6.09
N MET A 85 -2.73 -11.15 4.94
CA MET A 85 -2.98 -11.79 3.65
C MET A 85 -1.73 -12.36 2.99
N ASP A 86 -0.53 -11.81 3.26
CA ASP A 86 0.73 -12.34 2.72
C ASP A 86 1.76 -12.57 3.83
N GLN A 87 2.12 -13.85 4.03
CA GLN A 87 3.08 -14.26 5.05
C GLN A 87 4.52 -13.80 4.76
N ASN A 88 4.83 -13.40 3.53
CA ASN A 88 6.13 -12.81 3.17
C ASN A 88 6.33 -11.40 3.73
N VAL A 89 5.24 -10.69 4.06
CA VAL A 89 5.32 -9.35 4.64
C VAL A 89 5.88 -9.45 6.05
N THR A 90 6.98 -8.76 6.30
CA THR A 90 7.69 -8.76 7.59
C THR A 90 7.50 -7.46 8.35
N ALA A 91 7.42 -6.33 7.66
CA ALA A 91 7.13 -5.03 8.26
C ALA A 91 6.50 -4.08 7.22
N VAL A 92 5.74 -3.10 7.70
CA VAL A 92 5.18 -2.05 6.86
C VAL A 92 5.43 -0.71 7.53
N TYR A 93 5.87 0.24 6.74
CA TYR A 93 6.20 1.60 7.18
C TYR A 93 5.35 2.60 6.41
N LEU A 94 4.85 3.61 7.13
CA LEU A 94 4.29 4.82 6.53
C LEU A 94 5.43 5.76 6.17
N PHE A 95 5.43 6.23 4.95
CA PHE A 95 6.39 7.19 4.44
C PHE A 95 5.64 8.42 3.89
N ASP A 96 6.07 9.61 4.27
CA ASP A 96 5.54 10.85 3.72
C ASP A 96 6.59 11.46 2.79
N PRO A 97 6.41 11.37 1.45
CA PRO A 97 7.35 11.94 0.50
C PRO A 97 7.37 13.47 0.53
N ASP A 98 6.27 14.09 0.99
CA ASP A 98 6.07 15.54 1.00
C ASP A 98 6.39 16.17 2.36
N ALA A 99 6.87 15.40 3.34
CA ALA A 99 7.30 15.90 4.64
C ALA A 99 8.60 16.73 4.53
N THR A 100 8.61 17.70 3.64
CA THR A 100 9.65 18.70 3.54
C THR A 100 9.20 19.98 4.25
N ILE A 101 10.16 20.66 4.87
CA ILE A 101 10.00 21.90 5.67
C ILE A 101 9.28 23.03 4.88
N GLU A 102 9.13 22.87 3.57
CA GLU A 102 8.53 23.89 2.68
C GLU A 102 7.00 23.94 2.74
N ASP A 103 6.32 22.87 3.21
CA ASP A 103 4.86 22.80 3.23
C ASP A 103 4.22 23.74 4.29
N GLU A 104 4.97 24.16 5.30
CA GLU A 104 4.48 25.12 6.30
C GLU A 104 4.33 26.55 5.74
N MET A 105 4.91 26.85 4.58
CA MET A 105 4.96 28.21 4.03
C MET A 105 3.88 28.54 2.99
N PHE A 106 3.20 27.55 2.41
CA PHE A 106 2.36 27.77 1.22
C PHE A 106 0.83 27.60 1.42
N GLY A 107 0.37 27.48 2.64
CA GLY A 107 -1.08 27.50 2.95
C GLY A 107 -1.79 26.18 2.60
N GLU A 108 -2.96 26.02 3.19
CA GLU A 108 -3.83 24.84 3.08
C GLU A 108 -4.31 24.64 1.63
N GLN A 109 -3.64 23.79 0.88
CA GLN A 109 -4.19 23.29 -0.38
C GLN A 109 -5.03 22.04 -0.11
N PRO A 110 -6.18 21.87 -0.80
CA PRO A 110 -6.96 20.64 -0.68
C PRO A 110 -6.10 19.46 -1.14
N ARG A 111 -5.68 18.63 -0.18
CA ARG A 111 -4.87 17.44 -0.44
C ARG A 111 -5.78 16.28 -0.78
N ASN A 112 -5.49 15.59 -1.87
CA ASN A 112 -6.10 14.29 -2.10
C ASN A 112 -5.56 13.32 -1.04
N LEU A 113 -6.44 12.53 -0.43
CA LEU A 113 -6.00 11.51 0.52
C LEU A 113 -5.09 10.51 -0.21
N SER A 114 -3.85 10.45 0.18
CA SER A 114 -2.83 9.54 -0.35
C SER A 114 -2.05 8.90 0.79
N VAL A 115 -1.81 7.60 0.68
CA VAL A 115 -1.06 6.80 1.67
C VAL A 115 0.14 6.19 0.98
N HIS A 116 1.34 6.54 1.42
CA HIS A 116 2.58 6.00 0.89
C HIS A 116 3.15 4.97 1.86
N LEU A 117 3.27 3.73 1.43
CA LEU A 117 3.80 2.64 2.24
C LEU A 117 5.11 2.10 1.69
N ILE A 118 6.02 1.71 2.57
CA ILE A 118 7.12 0.82 2.24
C ILE A 118 6.81 -0.54 2.88
N VAL A 119 6.62 -1.55 2.04
CA VAL A 119 6.26 -2.91 2.45
C VAL A 119 7.51 -3.77 2.36
N GLN A 120 8.07 -4.09 3.53
CA GLN A 120 9.23 -4.98 3.62
C GLN A 120 8.79 -6.43 3.57
N VAL A 121 9.45 -7.21 2.72
CA VAL A 121 9.14 -8.63 2.48
C VAL A 121 10.41 -9.49 2.56
N GLU A 122 10.24 -10.79 2.80
CA GLU A 122 11.34 -11.73 2.63
C GLU A 122 11.74 -11.84 1.15
N ARG A 123 10.73 -11.92 0.27
CA ARG A 123 10.90 -12.03 -1.18
C ARG A 123 9.73 -11.38 -1.91
N LYS A 124 10.03 -10.61 -2.96
CA LYS A 124 8.99 -10.01 -3.82
C LYS A 124 8.20 -11.07 -4.58
N THR A 125 6.89 -10.97 -4.56
CA THR A 125 5.98 -11.87 -5.28
C THR A 125 5.02 -11.07 -6.17
N LYS A 126 4.61 -11.67 -7.29
CA LYS A 126 3.57 -11.09 -8.15
C LYS A 126 2.22 -11.04 -7.44
N ALA A 127 1.95 -12.00 -6.55
CA ALA A 127 0.72 -12.06 -5.77
C ALA A 127 0.56 -10.83 -4.88
N LEU A 128 1.62 -10.46 -4.14
CA LEU A 128 1.61 -9.26 -3.31
C LEU A 128 1.44 -7.97 -4.14
N ALA A 129 2.15 -7.86 -5.27
CA ALA A 129 1.97 -6.70 -6.16
C ALA A 129 0.53 -6.59 -6.68
N SER A 130 -0.11 -7.73 -7.01
CA SER A 130 -1.52 -7.77 -7.42
C SER A 130 -2.46 -7.41 -6.28
N LEU A 131 -2.18 -7.85 -5.05
CA LEU A 131 -2.93 -7.50 -3.85
C LEU A 131 -2.89 -5.98 -3.60
N VAL A 132 -1.71 -5.39 -3.60
CA VAL A 132 -1.53 -3.93 -3.44
C VAL A 132 -2.31 -3.17 -4.49
N SER A 133 -2.18 -3.55 -5.77
CA SER A 133 -2.94 -2.91 -6.87
C SER A 133 -4.45 -3.09 -6.74
N GLY A 134 -4.90 -4.23 -6.21
CA GLY A 134 -6.31 -4.50 -5.93
C GLY A 134 -6.85 -3.61 -4.81
N LEU A 135 -6.10 -3.47 -3.72
CA LEU A 135 -6.45 -2.59 -2.59
C LEU A 135 -6.48 -1.12 -3.00
N ASP A 136 -5.48 -0.64 -3.78
CA ASP A 136 -5.46 0.74 -4.28
C ASP A 136 -6.70 1.05 -5.11
N ARG A 137 -7.05 0.17 -6.05
CA ARG A 137 -8.25 0.34 -6.89
C ARG A 137 -9.53 0.35 -6.05
N ALA A 138 -9.65 -0.57 -5.11
CA ALA A 138 -10.81 -0.66 -4.23
C ALA A 138 -10.97 0.59 -3.36
N LEU A 139 -9.86 1.08 -2.77
CA LEU A 139 -9.84 2.33 -2.00
C LEU A 139 -10.25 3.53 -2.85
N ALA A 140 -9.71 3.65 -4.07
CA ALA A 140 -10.05 4.75 -4.97
C ALA A 140 -11.55 4.72 -5.32
N GLN A 141 -12.11 3.53 -5.60
CA GLN A 141 -13.54 3.37 -5.89
C GLN A 141 -14.44 3.74 -4.69
N THR A 142 -14.04 3.36 -3.48
CA THR A 142 -14.80 3.65 -2.25
C THR A 142 -14.69 5.13 -1.87
N LEU A 143 -13.51 5.73 -1.98
CA LEU A 143 -13.27 7.12 -1.60
C LEU A 143 -13.76 8.15 -2.61
N ALA A 144 -13.74 7.85 -3.90
CA ALA A 144 -14.13 8.81 -4.96
C ALA A 144 -15.50 9.46 -4.71
N PRO A 145 -16.59 8.72 -4.42
CA PRO A 145 -17.87 9.30 -4.09
C PRO A 145 -17.86 10.04 -2.75
N LEU A 146 -17.19 9.52 -1.74
CA LEU A 146 -17.14 10.13 -0.41
C LEU A 146 -16.39 11.46 -0.42
N MET A 147 -15.33 11.57 -1.21
CA MET A 147 -14.53 12.79 -1.36
C MET A 147 -15.04 13.74 -2.42
N SER A 148 -16.14 13.39 -3.12
CA SER A 148 -16.62 14.13 -4.31
C SER A 148 -15.53 14.34 -5.36
N ALA A 149 -14.62 13.35 -5.50
CA ALA A 149 -13.45 13.39 -6.35
C ALA A 149 -13.55 12.32 -7.47
N PRO A 150 -14.37 12.53 -8.52
CA PRO A 150 -14.66 11.51 -9.54
C PRO A 150 -13.44 11.08 -10.35
N ARG A 151 -12.32 11.81 -10.25
CA ARG A 151 -11.05 11.50 -10.90
C ARG A 151 -10.01 10.91 -9.96
N LEU A 152 -10.41 10.51 -8.75
CA LEU A 152 -9.50 9.85 -7.83
C LEU A 152 -9.14 8.46 -8.39
N MET A 153 -7.89 8.30 -8.82
CA MET A 153 -7.42 7.07 -9.45
C MET A 153 -6.57 6.22 -8.52
N HIS A 154 -5.86 6.86 -7.59
CA HIS A 154 -4.93 6.23 -6.67
C HIS A 154 -5.07 6.84 -5.28
N VAL A 155 -5.01 5.98 -4.27
CA VAL A 155 -5.02 6.33 -2.84
C VAL A 155 -3.83 5.69 -2.14
N LEU A 156 -3.44 4.51 -2.58
CA LEU A 156 -2.34 3.74 -2.01
C LEU A 156 -1.17 3.68 -3.00
N ASP A 157 -0.04 4.24 -2.61
CA ASP A 157 1.25 4.00 -3.24
C ASP A 157 2.11 3.14 -2.32
N ALA A 158 2.31 1.87 -2.68
CA ALA A 158 3.08 0.94 -1.86
C ALA A 158 4.31 0.42 -2.61
N GLN A 159 5.47 0.73 -2.05
CA GLN A 159 6.77 0.31 -2.55
C GLN A 159 7.22 -0.98 -1.85
N ILE A 160 7.29 -2.07 -2.60
CA ILE A 160 7.68 -3.38 -2.06
C ILE A 160 9.20 -3.48 -2.09
N VAL A 161 9.82 -3.68 -0.93
CA VAL A 161 11.26 -3.85 -0.75
C VAL A 161 11.57 -5.21 -0.13
N ASP A 162 12.57 -5.90 -0.66
CA ASP A 162 13.01 -7.16 -0.06
C ASP A 162 14.17 -6.95 0.93
N THR A 163 14.49 -8.01 1.68
CA THR A 163 15.58 -8.01 2.66
C THR A 163 16.94 -7.66 2.06
N THR A 164 17.14 -7.95 0.77
CA THR A 164 18.41 -7.63 0.08
C THR A 164 18.52 -6.15 -0.18
N GLU A 165 17.46 -5.52 -0.70
CA GLU A 165 17.41 -4.06 -0.94
C GLU A 165 17.58 -3.26 0.35
N VAL A 166 16.93 -3.71 1.45
CA VAL A 166 17.08 -3.08 2.76
C VAL A 166 18.52 -3.20 3.26
N ARG A 167 19.12 -4.40 3.19
CA ARG A 167 20.51 -4.64 3.63
C ARG A 167 21.51 -3.85 2.79
N GLN A 168 21.31 -3.78 1.49
CA GLN A 168 22.19 -3.07 0.56
C GLN A 168 21.90 -1.57 0.48
N ARG A 169 20.83 -1.10 1.11
CA ARG A 169 20.36 0.30 1.07
C ARG A 169 20.13 0.79 -0.34
N ILE A 170 19.40 0.01 -1.14
CA ILE A 170 19.07 0.32 -2.53
C ILE A 170 17.61 0.80 -2.62
N GLY A 171 17.36 1.83 -3.44
CA GLY A 171 16.04 2.37 -3.67
C GLY A 171 15.30 2.74 -2.38
N TYR A 172 14.06 2.36 -2.25
CA TYR A 172 13.25 2.61 -1.04
C TYR A 172 13.78 1.88 0.21
N GLY A 173 14.56 0.80 0.06
CA GLY A 173 15.25 0.17 1.18
C GLY A 173 16.26 1.09 1.89
N ALA A 174 16.81 2.08 1.18
CA ALA A 174 17.69 3.08 1.77
C ALA A 174 16.96 4.01 2.75
N LEU A 175 15.68 4.30 2.50
CA LEU A 175 14.87 5.19 3.34
C LEU A 175 14.64 4.58 4.74
N LEU A 176 14.56 3.27 4.85
CA LEU A 176 14.36 2.57 6.14
C LEU A 176 15.54 2.74 7.10
N SER A 177 16.70 3.13 6.58
CA SER A 177 17.89 3.41 7.39
C SER A 177 18.34 4.88 7.32
N SER A 178 17.52 5.76 6.74
CA SER A 178 17.81 7.19 6.65
C SER A 178 17.55 7.89 7.97
N LEU A 179 18.45 8.81 8.35
CA LEU A 179 18.27 9.69 9.50
C LEU A 179 17.45 10.95 9.16
N HIS A 180 17.31 11.27 7.88
CA HIS A 180 16.66 12.50 7.41
C HIS A 180 15.21 12.31 6.98
N HIS A 181 14.86 11.11 6.52
CA HIS A 181 13.50 10.75 6.10
C HIS A 181 13.12 9.47 6.84
N GLN A 182 12.57 9.62 8.04
CA GLN A 182 12.18 8.47 8.85
C GLN A 182 10.82 7.95 8.40
N ALA A 183 10.83 6.77 7.78
CA ALA A 183 9.60 6.02 7.60
C ALA A 183 9.11 5.49 8.97
N LEU A 184 7.84 5.74 9.29
CA LEU A 184 7.23 5.33 10.55
C LEU A 184 6.80 3.86 10.47
N LEU A 185 7.34 3.01 11.33
CA LEU A 185 6.89 1.62 11.45
C LEU A 185 5.43 1.58 11.93
N VAL A 186 4.52 1.05 11.12
CA VAL A 186 3.09 0.96 11.45
C VAL A 186 2.63 -0.47 11.71
N TRP A 187 3.39 -1.47 11.23
CA TRP A 187 3.13 -2.87 11.49
C TRP A 187 4.41 -3.72 11.35
N GLN A 188 4.52 -4.76 12.18
CA GLN A 188 5.60 -5.74 12.12
C GLN A 188 5.09 -7.11 12.59
N ARG A 189 5.57 -8.16 11.94
CA ARG A 189 5.31 -9.53 12.32
C ARG A 189 6.14 -9.96 13.51
#